data_bf9080dd3e8d3efe71948ffc288d99ea
#
_entry.id   bf9080dd3e8d3efe71948ffc288d99ea
#
_cell.length_a   1.000
_cell.length_b   1.000
_cell.length_c   1.000
_cell.angle_alpha   90.00
_cell.angle_beta   90.00
_cell.angle_gamma   90.00
#
_symmetry.space_group_name_H-M   'P 1'
#
loop_
_entity.id
_entity.type
_entity.pdbx_description
1 polymer ?
#
loop_
_entity_poly.entity_id
_entity_poly.type
_entity_poly.pdbx_seq_one_letter_code
_entity_poly.pdbx_strand_id
1 'polypeptide(L)'
;MGLPSQVPFRPIAALAGLTLALTACSPVYVVKAGLAQIEILGSRRPLAEVILDPSTDPHTRGTLTLVMEAREFARDRLGLEVGGSYTSYSELASDTLALVLSAAYQDRLQPRTWWFPVVGHVPYRGFFSEEDALQEQRALEGQGYDTYLRPTAAFSTLGWFDDPLLSSVVGADAVEVVTTVLHELSHNHLFIPGQVGFNESYATFVGRAAAVEFFCTRPGGGADTLKCLRAQARWRDTQRFSRFLDTVVEELDTVYGDPRLTTPEKLQRRETVFGSARERFRQDVAPTLESLTFRSFETLPLNNATLLSRIRYYQRLPDFEALRARLGGLREAVQYLEDNVTRDQDAFLLLNG
;
A
#
# COMPACT_ATOMS: atom_id res chain seq x y z
N MET A 1 -62.59 -37.61 12.48
CA MET A 1 -61.43 -37.19 13.29
C MET A 1 -60.20 -37.28 12.38
N GLY A 2 -59.81 -36.19 11.78
CA GLY A 2 -58.72 -36.12 10.83
C GLY A 2 -57.51 -35.38 11.45
N LEU A 3 -56.36 -36.00 11.37
CA LEU A 3 -55.08 -35.40 11.73
C LEU A 3 -54.60 -34.46 10.61
N PRO A 4 -53.99 -33.30 10.88
CA PRO A 4 -53.49 -32.44 9.83
C PRO A 4 -52.11 -32.91 9.35
N SER A 5 -51.93 -32.91 8.03
CA SER A 5 -50.72 -33.23 7.29
C SER A 5 -49.61 -32.21 7.58
N GLN A 6 -48.47 -32.72 7.98
CA GLN A 6 -47.22 -31.93 8.08
C GLN A 6 -46.68 -31.67 6.65
N VAL A 7 -46.44 -30.38 6.36
CA VAL A 7 -45.77 -29.92 5.12
C VAL A 7 -44.27 -30.04 5.33
N PRO A 8 -43.51 -30.69 4.44
CA PRO A 8 -42.05 -30.78 4.59
C PRO A 8 -41.39 -29.44 4.25
N PHE A 9 -40.59 -28.94 5.16
CA PHE A 9 -39.73 -27.78 5.00
C PHE A 9 -38.73 -28.04 3.86
N ARG A 10 -38.67 -27.13 2.90
CA ARG A 10 -37.85 -27.20 1.68
C ARG A 10 -36.38 -26.87 1.96
N PRO A 11 -35.41 -27.76 1.63
CA PRO A 11 -33.97 -27.46 1.69
C PRO A 11 -33.47 -26.63 0.49
N ILE A 12 -34.35 -26.13 -0.38
CA ILE A 12 -33.98 -25.46 -1.65
C ILE A 12 -33.46 -24.02 -1.40
N ALA A 13 -33.90 -23.36 -0.33
CA ALA A 13 -33.45 -22.00 -0.02
C ALA A 13 -32.00 -21.93 0.50
N ALA A 14 -31.51 -22.98 1.15
CA ALA A 14 -30.14 -23.05 1.65
C ALA A 14 -29.12 -23.31 0.53
N LEU A 15 -29.52 -24.07 -0.52
CA LEU A 15 -28.64 -24.33 -1.68
C LEU A 15 -28.48 -23.09 -2.58
N ALA A 16 -29.54 -22.26 -2.73
CA ALA A 16 -29.49 -21.05 -3.53
C ALA A 16 -28.62 -19.95 -2.89
N GLY A 17 -28.57 -19.88 -1.56
CA GLY A 17 -27.68 -18.98 -0.83
C GLY A 17 -26.19 -19.35 -0.95
N LEU A 18 -25.89 -20.64 -1.01
CA LEU A 18 -24.52 -21.15 -1.14
C LEU A 18 -23.95 -20.96 -2.56
N THR A 19 -24.80 -21.06 -3.59
CA THR A 19 -24.38 -20.85 -4.99
C THR A 19 -24.16 -19.38 -5.35
N LEU A 20 -24.85 -18.42 -4.72
CA LEU A 20 -24.60 -16.98 -4.91
C LEU A 20 -23.30 -16.52 -4.23
N ALA A 21 -22.90 -17.13 -3.13
CA ALA A 21 -21.63 -16.81 -2.44
C ALA A 21 -20.39 -17.30 -3.24
N LEU A 22 -20.56 -18.32 -4.10
CA LEU A 22 -19.49 -18.90 -4.91
C LEU A 22 -19.17 -18.12 -6.20
N THR A 23 -20.04 -17.20 -6.63
CA THR A 23 -19.84 -16.42 -7.85
C THR A 23 -19.08 -15.10 -7.64
N ALA A 24 -18.96 -14.61 -6.41
CA ALA A 24 -18.28 -13.34 -6.09
C ALA A 24 -16.77 -13.48 -5.90
N CYS A 25 -16.27 -14.65 -5.46
CA CYS A 25 -14.84 -14.98 -5.37
C CYS A 25 -14.62 -16.31 -6.08
N SER A 26 -13.65 -16.39 -7.00
CA SER A 26 -13.22 -17.69 -7.52
C SER A 26 -12.71 -18.53 -6.33
N PRO A 27 -13.34 -19.67 -5.96
CA PRO A 27 -12.88 -20.50 -4.85
C PRO A 27 -11.42 -20.93 -5.03
N VAL A 28 -11.01 -21.11 -6.29
CA VAL A 28 -9.64 -21.44 -6.69
C VAL A 28 -8.67 -20.32 -6.30
N TYR A 29 -9.07 -19.04 -6.43
CA TYR A 29 -8.26 -17.90 -6.00
C TYR A 29 -8.01 -17.90 -4.48
N VAL A 30 -9.06 -18.06 -3.69
CA VAL A 30 -8.98 -18.09 -2.22
C VAL A 30 -8.11 -19.24 -1.74
N VAL A 31 -8.23 -20.42 -2.36
CA VAL A 31 -7.42 -21.60 -2.04
C VAL A 31 -5.95 -21.36 -2.41
N LYS A 32 -5.64 -20.83 -3.61
CA LYS A 32 -4.27 -20.54 -4.03
C LYS A 32 -3.62 -19.48 -3.13
N ALA A 33 -4.35 -18.40 -2.78
CA ALA A 33 -3.87 -17.38 -1.87
C ALA A 33 -3.61 -17.93 -0.46
N GLY A 34 -4.53 -18.77 0.03
CA GLY A 34 -4.37 -19.44 1.33
C GLY A 34 -3.17 -20.39 1.37
N LEU A 35 -2.92 -21.17 0.32
CA LEU A 35 -1.78 -22.08 0.24
C LEU A 35 -0.44 -21.31 0.22
N ALA A 36 -0.33 -20.25 -0.58
CA ALA A 36 0.85 -19.39 -0.61
C ALA A 36 1.12 -18.75 0.78
N GLN A 37 0.07 -18.30 1.44
CA GLN A 37 0.19 -17.74 2.78
C GLN A 37 0.62 -18.81 3.82
N ILE A 38 0.08 -20.03 3.73
CA ILE A 38 0.48 -21.16 4.61
C ILE A 38 1.96 -21.51 4.41
N GLU A 39 2.45 -21.49 3.18
CA GLU A 39 3.87 -21.75 2.88
C GLU A 39 4.77 -20.69 3.51
N ILE A 40 4.45 -19.41 3.33
CA ILE A 40 5.17 -18.27 3.93
C ILE A 40 5.15 -18.37 5.47
N LEU A 41 3.99 -18.64 6.05
CA LEU A 41 3.84 -18.75 7.50
C LEU A 41 4.49 -20.02 8.07
N GLY A 42 4.55 -21.11 7.29
CA GLY A 42 5.16 -22.37 7.67
C GLY A 42 6.69 -22.36 7.64
N SER A 43 7.29 -21.50 6.80
CA SER A 43 8.75 -21.37 6.67
C SER A 43 9.38 -20.35 7.63
N ARG A 44 8.58 -19.77 8.54
CA ARG A 44 9.06 -18.74 9.47
C ARG A 44 10.11 -19.27 10.44
N ARG A 45 11.21 -18.53 10.56
CA ARG A 45 12.24 -18.71 11.59
C ARG A 45 12.33 -17.45 12.45
N PRO A 46 12.44 -17.53 13.79
CA PRO A 46 12.67 -16.36 14.63
C PRO A 46 13.89 -15.55 14.14
N LEU A 47 13.75 -14.21 14.04
CA LEU A 47 14.86 -13.34 13.59
C LEU A 47 16.12 -13.55 14.42
N ALA A 48 15.98 -13.69 15.76
CA ALA A 48 17.11 -13.91 16.65
C ALA A 48 17.88 -15.20 16.32
N GLU A 49 17.20 -16.29 15.96
CA GLU A 49 17.84 -17.53 15.55
C GLU A 49 18.59 -17.38 14.23
N VAL A 50 17.98 -16.70 13.24
CA VAL A 50 18.64 -16.47 11.94
C VAL A 50 19.87 -15.56 12.11
N ILE A 51 19.80 -14.54 12.95
CA ILE A 51 20.93 -13.62 13.23
C ILE A 51 22.09 -14.38 13.89
N LEU A 52 21.81 -15.31 14.79
CA LEU A 52 22.81 -16.10 15.51
C LEU A 52 23.33 -17.30 14.73
N ASP A 53 22.69 -17.70 13.66
CA ASP A 53 23.09 -18.82 12.80
C ASP A 53 24.43 -18.48 12.08
N PRO A 54 25.50 -19.26 12.33
CA PRO A 54 26.80 -19.01 11.68
C PRO A 54 26.77 -19.06 10.15
N SER A 55 25.79 -19.76 9.57
CA SER A 55 25.62 -19.90 8.12
C SER A 55 24.94 -18.69 7.48
N THR A 56 24.31 -17.80 8.27
CA THR A 56 23.69 -16.57 7.75
C THR A 56 24.76 -15.62 7.25
N ASP A 57 24.64 -15.19 6.00
CA ASP A 57 25.57 -14.24 5.41
C ASP A 57 25.58 -12.88 6.16
N PRO A 58 26.70 -12.15 6.16
CA PRO A 58 26.84 -10.91 6.92
C PRO A 58 25.86 -9.80 6.53
N HIS A 59 25.45 -9.72 5.25
CA HIS A 59 24.51 -8.70 4.78
C HIS A 59 23.11 -8.97 5.35
N THR A 60 22.61 -10.19 5.19
CA THR A 60 21.33 -10.63 5.77
C THR A 60 21.32 -10.43 7.27
N ARG A 61 22.36 -10.89 7.98
CA ARG A 61 22.48 -10.70 9.43
C ARG A 61 22.38 -9.22 9.83
N GLY A 62 23.10 -8.35 9.15
CA GLY A 62 23.08 -6.91 9.40
C GLY A 62 21.70 -6.29 9.15
N THR A 63 21.02 -6.72 8.08
CA THR A 63 19.67 -6.25 7.75
C THR A 63 18.64 -6.73 8.78
N LEU A 64 18.69 -7.99 9.21
CA LEU A 64 17.78 -8.51 10.23
C LEU A 64 17.97 -7.81 11.59
N THR A 65 19.23 -7.52 11.97
CA THR A 65 19.54 -6.73 13.17
C THR A 65 18.95 -5.33 13.07
N LEU A 66 19.08 -4.67 11.90
CA LEU A 66 18.53 -3.35 11.65
C LEU A 66 16.98 -3.33 11.75
N VAL A 67 16.32 -4.40 11.28
CA VAL A 67 14.86 -4.56 11.40
C VAL A 67 14.43 -4.67 12.86
N MET A 68 15.16 -5.44 13.69
CA MET A 68 14.87 -5.52 15.12
C MET A 68 15.02 -4.14 15.81
N GLU A 69 16.09 -3.40 15.51
CA GLU A 69 16.31 -2.06 16.03
C GLU A 69 15.20 -1.07 15.58
N ALA A 70 14.78 -1.14 14.32
CA ALA A 70 13.69 -0.31 13.79
C ALA A 70 12.35 -0.63 14.47
N ARG A 71 12.10 -1.91 14.75
CA ARG A 71 10.90 -2.36 15.48
C ARG A 71 10.90 -1.85 16.93
N GLU A 72 12.03 -1.92 17.63
CA GLU A 72 12.19 -1.35 18.97
C GLU A 72 11.98 0.18 18.95
N PHE A 73 12.57 0.85 17.97
CA PHE A 73 12.37 2.29 17.78
C PHE A 73 10.89 2.66 17.57
N ALA A 74 10.17 1.90 16.75
CA ALA A 74 8.74 2.10 16.50
C ALA A 74 7.93 2.02 17.81
N ARG A 75 8.20 1.02 18.64
CA ARG A 75 7.53 0.82 19.92
C ARG A 75 7.92 1.90 20.95
N ASP A 76 9.21 2.10 21.15
CA ASP A 76 9.71 2.85 22.31
C ASP A 76 9.73 4.36 22.05
N ARG A 77 10.01 4.78 20.81
CA ARG A 77 10.13 6.20 20.45
C ARG A 77 8.86 6.76 19.84
N LEU A 78 8.17 5.99 19.00
CA LEU A 78 6.96 6.46 18.33
C LEU A 78 5.67 6.04 19.05
N GLY A 79 5.72 5.03 19.92
CA GLY A 79 4.55 4.51 20.64
C GLY A 79 3.68 3.61 19.76
N LEU A 80 4.19 3.07 18.64
CA LEU A 80 3.39 2.22 17.76
C LEU A 80 3.09 0.86 18.41
N GLU A 81 1.90 0.35 18.19
CA GLU A 81 1.53 -1.04 18.50
C GLU A 81 2.16 -1.98 17.45
N VAL A 82 3.29 -2.59 17.79
CA VAL A 82 4.08 -3.39 16.83
C VAL A 82 3.67 -4.87 16.77
N GLY A 83 2.87 -5.36 17.72
CA GLY A 83 2.44 -6.77 17.80
C GLY A 83 3.61 -7.75 17.67
N GLY A 84 3.39 -8.90 17.04
CA GLY A 84 4.41 -9.89 16.70
C GLY A 84 5.02 -9.73 15.29
N SER A 85 4.58 -8.76 14.50
CA SER A 85 5.09 -8.53 13.14
C SER A 85 6.59 -8.24 13.15
N TYR A 86 7.29 -8.76 12.12
CA TYR A 86 8.75 -8.63 11.96
C TYR A 86 9.57 -9.19 13.12
N THR A 87 9.08 -10.23 13.82
CA THR A 87 9.85 -11.02 14.76
C THR A 87 10.39 -12.31 14.14
N SER A 88 9.94 -12.63 12.94
CA SER A 88 10.35 -13.81 12.17
C SER A 88 10.76 -13.45 10.75
N TYR A 89 11.52 -14.34 10.12
CA TYR A 89 12.00 -14.25 8.74
C TYR A 89 11.47 -15.44 7.95
N SER A 90 11.07 -15.17 6.69
CA SER A 90 10.71 -16.23 5.74
C SER A 90 11.47 -16.04 4.43
N GLU A 91 12.12 -17.11 3.99
CA GLU A 91 12.74 -17.20 2.67
C GLU A 91 11.66 -17.43 1.62
N LEU A 92 11.67 -16.63 0.55
CA LEU A 92 10.77 -16.81 -0.60
C LEU A 92 11.49 -17.62 -1.69
N ALA A 93 10.77 -18.52 -2.32
CA ALA A 93 11.28 -19.28 -3.49
C ALA A 93 11.46 -18.38 -4.75
N SER A 94 10.84 -17.22 -4.78
CA SER A 94 10.90 -16.27 -5.90
C SER A 94 10.72 -14.84 -5.41
N ASP A 95 11.38 -13.87 -6.07
CA ASP A 95 11.24 -12.44 -5.80
C ASP A 95 9.86 -11.88 -6.20
N THR A 96 9.11 -12.61 -7.02
CA THR A 96 7.73 -12.25 -7.41
C THR A 96 6.77 -13.24 -6.80
N LEU A 97 5.97 -12.79 -5.84
CA LEU A 97 4.98 -13.62 -5.18
C LEU A 97 3.69 -13.71 -5.99
N ALA A 98 3.25 -12.60 -6.59
CA ALA A 98 2.02 -12.51 -7.37
C ALA A 98 2.00 -11.26 -8.28
N LEU A 99 1.00 -11.21 -9.13
CA LEU A 99 0.65 -10.02 -9.92
C LEU A 99 -0.56 -9.33 -9.30
N VAL A 100 -0.54 -8.01 -9.23
CA VAL A 100 -1.63 -7.19 -8.72
C VAL A 100 -2.23 -6.38 -9.87
N LEU A 101 -3.52 -6.59 -10.14
CA LEU A 101 -4.29 -5.85 -11.13
C LEU A 101 -5.15 -4.81 -10.43
N SER A 102 -4.94 -3.54 -10.79
CA SER A 102 -5.81 -2.42 -10.46
C SER A 102 -6.60 -2.01 -11.70
N ALA A 103 -7.82 -1.52 -11.50
CA ALA A 103 -8.62 -0.95 -12.57
C ALA A 103 -9.33 0.32 -12.10
N ALA A 104 -9.64 1.22 -13.05
CA ALA A 104 -10.29 2.49 -12.77
C ALA A 104 -11.24 2.88 -13.92
N TYR A 105 -12.25 3.67 -13.58
CA TYR A 105 -13.09 4.30 -14.60
C TYR A 105 -12.27 5.28 -15.42
N GLN A 106 -12.58 5.36 -16.73
CA GLN A 106 -11.82 6.23 -17.63
C GLN A 106 -12.22 7.70 -17.55
N ASP A 107 -13.46 7.99 -17.15
CA ASP A 107 -14.08 9.31 -17.14
C ASP A 107 -14.13 9.97 -15.75
N ARG A 108 -13.51 9.38 -14.74
CA ARG A 108 -13.42 9.89 -13.37
C ARG A 108 -12.31 9.22 -12.59
N LEU A 109 -11.73 9.90 -11.59
CA LEU A 109 -10.72 9.36 -10.69
C LEU A 109 -11.36 8.48 -9.60
N GLN A 110 -11.90 7.34 -10.04
CA GLN A 110 -12.51 6.37 -9.15
C GLN A 110 -12.00 4.96 -9.47
N PRO A 111 -11.46 4.23 -8.48
CA PRO A 111 -11.05 2.84 -8.69
C PRO A 111 -12.27 1.94 -8.86
N ARG A 112 -12.15 0.92 -9.70
CA ARG A 112 -13.00 -0.25 -9.61
C ARG A 112 -12.58 -1.05 -8.39
N THR A 113 -13.54 -1.48 -7.59
CA THR A 113 -13.29 -2.29 -6.40
C THR A 113 -13.78 -3.72 -6.58
N TRP A 114 -13.13 -4.66 -5.88
CA TRP A 114 -13.55 -6.04 -5.71
C TRP A 114 -13.93 -6.25 -4.27
N TRP A 115 -15.06 -6.92 -4.05
CA TRP A 115 -15.48 -7.26 -2.70
C TRP A 115 -14.87 -8.59 -2.27
N PHE A 116 -14.31 -8.64 -1.07
CA PHE A 116 -13.82 -9.85 -0.44
C PHE A 116 -14.46 -10.02 0.93
N PRO A 117 -14.77 -11.26 1.36
CA PRO A 117 -15.12 -11.53 2.74
C PRO A 117 -14.01 -11.00 3.66
N VAL A 118 -14.34 -10.45 4.81
CA VAL A 118 -13.42 -9.93 5.83
C VAL A 118 -12.88 -8.52 5.53
N VAL A 119 -12.18 -8.30 4.39
CA VAL A 119 -11.55 -6.99 4.07
C VAL A 119 -12.48 -6.03 3.32
N GLY A 120 -13.64 -6.53 2.83
CA GLY A 120 -14.62 -5.70 2.13
C GLY A 120 -14.18 -5.32 0.71
N HIS A 121 -14.42 -4.07 0.32
CA HIS A 121 -14.08 -3.55 -1.01
C HIS A 121 -12.62 -3.10 -1.05
N VAL A 122 -11.83 -3.71 -1.96
CA VAL A 122 -10.45 -3.32 -2.22
C VAL A 122 -10.25 -2.92 -3.68
N PRO A 123 -9.39 -1.94 -3.98
CA PRO A 123 -9.22 -1.38 -5.32
C PRO A 123 -8.21 -2.16 -6.18
N TYR A 124 -7.98 -3.43 -5.88
CA TYR A 124 -7.09 -4.31 -6.63
C TYR A 124 -7.44 -5.78 -6.42
N ARG A 125 -6.91 -6.62 -7.30
CA ARG A 125 -7.00 -8.09 -7.19
C ARG A 125 -5.64 -8.71 -7.46
N GLY A 126 -5.23 -9.67 -6.63
CA GLY A 126 -4.00 -10.43 -6.80
C GLY A 126 -4.18 -11.64 -7.72
N PHE A 127 -3.13 -12.06 -8.41
CA PHE A 127 -3.11 -13.25 -9.26
C PHE A 127 -1.78 -13.99 -9.08
N PHE A 128 -1.85 -15.31 -9.01
CA PHE A 128 -0.68 -16.19 -8.96
C PHE A 128 -0.33 -16.78 -10.33
N SER A 129 -1.16 -16.54 -11.34
CA SER A 129 -0.97 -16.92 -12.74
C SER A 129 -0.95 -15.66 -13.60
N GLU A 130 0.08 -15.51 -14.42
CA GLU A 130 0.19 -14.40 -15.37
C GLU A 130 -0.92 -14.48 -16.43
N GLU A 131 -1.25 -15.70 -16.89
CA GLU A 131 -2.32 -15.91 -17.86
C GLU A 131 -3.67 -15.43 -17.33
N ASP A 132 -4.03 -15.80 -16.08
CA ASP A 132 -5.28 -15.39 -15.44
C ASP A 132 -5.31 -13.85 -15.26
N ALA A 133 -4.18 -13.24 -14.87
CA ALA A 133 -4.05 -11.79 -14.70
C ALA A 133 -4.26 -11.05 -16.04
N LEU A 134 -3.60 -11.50 -17.10
CA LEU A 134 -3.71 -10.91 -18.43
C LEU A 134 -5.11 -11.11 -19.04
N GLN A 135 -5.77 -12.24 -18.76
CA GLN A 135 -7.14 -12.48 -19.20
C GLN A 135 -8.11 -11.49 -18.53
N GLU A 136 -8.03 -11.34 -17.21
CA GLU A 136 -8.86 -10.38 -16.47
C GLU A 136 -8.57 -8.95 -16.91
N GLN A 137 -7.30 -8.60 -17.12
CA GLN A 137 -6.91 -7.29 -17.64
C GLN A 137 -7.60 -6.97 -18.96
N ARG A 138 -7.49 -7.87 -19.95
CA ARG A 138 -8.16 -7.69 -21.25
C ARG A 138 -9.68 -7.60 -21.14
N ALA A 139 -10.27 -8.37 -20.24
CA ALA A 139 -11.71 -8.32 -20.01
C ALA A 139 -12.16 -6.97 -19.45
N LEU A 140 -11.40 -6.37 -18.54
CA LEU A 140 -11.67 -5.04 -17.98
C LEU A 140 -11.44 -3.92 -19.00
N GLU A 141 -10.39 -4.01 -19.79
CA GLU A 141 -10.11 -3.06 -20.89
C GLU A 141 -11.24 -3.10 -21.94
N GLY A 142 -11.72 -4.29 -22.29
CA GLY A 142 -12.89 -4.47 -23.18
C GLY A 142 -14.20 -3.91 -22.60
N GLN A 143 -14.30 -3.73 -21.28
CA GLN A 143 -15.40 -3.07 -20.59
C GLN A 143 -15.22 -1.55 -20.45
N GLY A 144 -14.12 -0.98 -20.96
CA GLY A 144 -13.83 0.45 -20.91
C GLY A 144 -13.22 0.91 -19.58
N TYR A 145 -12.51 0.03 -18.85
CA TYR A 145 -11.68 0.44 -17.72
C TYR A 145 -10.24 0.70 -18.14
N ASP A 146 -9.60 1.64 -17.47
CA ASP A 146 -8.15 1.72 -17.42
C ASP A 146 -7.63 0.62 -16.50
N THR A 147 -6.49 0.00 -16.83
CA THR A 147 -5.90 -1.06 -16.03
C THR A 147 -4.43 -0.80 -15.72
N TYR A 148 -3.96 -1.41 -14.63
CA TYR A 148 -2.55 -1.44 -14.25
C TYR A 148 -2.22 -2.77 -13.60
N LEU A 149 -1.38 -3.55 -14.29
CA LEU A 149 -0.86 -4.83 -13.81
C LEU A 149 0.60 -4.66 -13.36
N ARG A 150 0.92 -5.10 -12.16
CA ARG A 150 2.29 -5.02 -11.61
C ARG A 150 2.64 -6.25 -10.80
N PRO A 151 3.93 -6.65 -10.77
CA PRO A 151 4.38 -7.67 -9.82
C PRO A 151 4.33 -7.12 -8.39
N THR A 152 4.18 -8.04 -7.43
CA THR A 152 4.35 -7.75 -6.00
C THR A 152 5.24 -8.82 -5.36
N ALA A 153 6.13 -8.40 -4.49
CA ALA A 153 7.01 -9.27 -3.75
C ALA A 153 6.42 -9.70 -2.38
N ALA A 154 5.34 -9.05 -1.96
CA ALA A 154 4.70 -9.33 -0.68
C ALA A 154 3.20 -9.08 -0.74
N PHE A 155 2.44 -9.78 0.10
CA PHE A 155 1.10 -9.40 0.55
C PHE A 155 1.19 -9.05 2.03
N SER A 156 0.71 -7.88 2.41
CA SER A 156 0.45 -7.59 3.81
C SER A 156 -0.87 -8.25 4.20
N THR A 157 -0.89 -8.84 5.38
CA THR A 157 -2.11 -9.38 5.98
C THR A 157 -2.94 -8.32 6.68
N LEU A 158 -2.57 -7.03 6.54
CA LEU A 158 -3.23 -5.88 7.16
C LEU A 158 -3.36 -6.03 8.69
N GLY A 159 -2.33 -6.59 9.34
CA GLY A 159 -2.31 -6.81 10.79
C GLY A 159 -3.15 -8.00 11.29
N TRP A 160 -3.76 -8.80 10.41
CA TRP A 160 -4.52 -9.99 10.81
C TRP A 160 -3.61 -11.15 11.28
N PHE A 161 -2.37 -11.16 10.85
CA PHE A 161 -1.32 -12.09 11.28
C PHE A 161 -0.03 -11.33 11.53
N ASP A 162 0.82 -11.88 12.39
CA ASP A 162 2.19 -11.40 12.59
C ASP A 162 2.99 -11.66 11.31
N ASP A 163 3.15 -10.63 10.47
CA ASP A 163 3.84 -10.75 9.20
C ASP A 163 5.34 -10.97 9.40
N PRO A 164 5.95 -11.99 8.74
CA PRO A 164 7.39 -12.18 8.77
C PRO A 164 8.09 -11.14 7.88
N LEU A 165 9.36 -10.86 8.15
CA LEU A 165 10.22 -10.23 7.17
C LEU A 165 10.50 -11.20 6.03
N LEU A 166 10.24 -10.80 4.80
CA LEU A 166 10.46 -11.63 3.62
C LEU A 166 11.85 -11.40 3.04
N SER A 167 12.47 -12.44 2.46
CA SER A 167 13.79 -12.36 1.83
C SER A 167 13.85 -11.30 0.71
N SER A 168 12.75 -11.06 -0.01
CA SER A 168 12.63 -10.01 -1.02
C SER A 168 12.89 -8.59 -0.49
N VAL A 169 12.63 -8.34 0.80
CA VAL A 169 12.88 -7.04 1.43
C VAL A 169 14.35 -6.88 1.84
N VAL A 170 15.02 -7.98 2.22
CA VAL A 170 16.40 -7.97 2.73
C VAL A 170 17.40 -7.45 1.71
N GLY A 171 17.18 -7.68 0.40
CA GLY A 171 18.03 -7.20 -0.68
C GLY A 171 17.96 -5.68 -0.95
N ALA A 172 17.00 -4.98 -0.33
CA ALA A 172 16.84 -3.54 -0.53
C ALA A 172 17.91 -2.73 0.24
N ASP A 173 18.04 -1.46 -0.14
CA ASP A 173 18.88 -0.50 0.60
C ASP A 173 18.39 -0.35 2.04
N ALA A 174 19.32 -0.23 3.00
CA ALA A 174 19.02 -0.18 4.42
C ALA A 174 17.97 0.88 4.81
N VAL A 175 17.96 2.04 4.13
CA VAL A 175 16.95 3.09 4.39
C VAL A 175 15.58 2.62 3.90
N GLU A 176 15.52 1.93 2.77
CA GLU A 176 14.26 1.39 2.25
C GLU A 176 13.72 0.26 3.12
N VAL A 177 14.59 -0.65 3.59
CA VAL A 177 14.20 -1.72 4.54
C VAL A 177 13.54 -1.12 5.78
N VAL A 178 14.20 -0.16 6.43
CA VAL A 178 13.66 0.49 7.64
C VAL A 178 12.37 1.24 7.33
N THR A 179 12.32 1.96 6.20
CA THR A 179 11.10 2.65 5.77
C THR A 179 9.94 1.68 5.59
N THR A 180 10.17 0.54 4.93
CA THR A 180 9.14 -0.48 4.71
C THR A 180 8.65 -1.07 6.02
N VAL A 181 9.56 -1.44 6.92
CA VAL A 181 9.21 -2.01 8.24
C VAL A 181 8.37 -1.01 9.06
N LEU A 182 8.77 0.27 9.11
CA LEU A 182 8.04 1.30 9.85
C LEU A 182 6.69 1.65 9.20
N HIS A 183 6.59 1.58 7.86
CA HIS A 183 5.34 1.72 7.12
C HIS A 183 4.36 0.61 7.51
N GLU A 184 4.78 -0.64 7.43
CA GLU A 184 3.90 -1.78 7.74
C GLU A 184 3.52 -1.84 9.24
N LEU A 185 4.45 -1.51 10.14
CA LEU A 185 4.15 -1.42 11.57
C LEU A 185 3.13 -0.33 11.90
N SER A 186 3.09 0.74 11.09
CA SER A 186 2.08 1.79 11.28
C SER A 186 0.67 1.33 10.95
N HIS A 187 0.49 0.37 10.03
CA HIS A 187 -0.80 -0.27 9.77
C HIS A 187 -1.30 -1.13 10.95
N ASN A 188 -0.40 -1.73 11.72
CA ASN A 188 -0.79 -2.46 12.94
C ASN A 188 -1.33 -1.51 14.00
N HIS A 189 -0.82 -0.27 14.04
CA HIS A 189 -1.20 0.75 15.01
C HIS A 189 -2.49 1.49 14.61
N LEU A 190 -2.60 1.93 13.35
CA LEU A 190 -3.77 2.67 12.86
C LEU A 190 -4.19 2.15 11.49
N PHE A 191 -5.39 1.57 11.42
CA PHE A 191 -6.03 1.13 10.18
C PHE A 191 -7.52 1.46 10.19
N ILE A 192 -7.99 2.21 9.19
CA ILE A 192 -9.39 2.63 9.06
C ILE A 192 -10.03 1.86 7.91
N PRO A 193 -10.96 0.94 8.19
CA PRO A 193 -11.66 0.19 7.15
C PRO A 193 -12.32 1.11 6.12
N GLY A 194 -12.09 0.83 4.83
CA GLY A 194 -12.66 1.60 3.72
C GLY A 194 -11.87 2.86 3.31
N GLN A 195 -10.87 3.31 4.07
CA GLN A 195 -10.07 4.50 3.78
C GLN A 195 -8.64 4.14 3.31
N VAL A 196 -8.55 3.29 2.29
CA VAL A 196 -7.26 2.76 1.81
C VAL A 196 -6.26 3.88 1.44
N GLY A 197 -6.73 4.96 0.79
CA GLY A 197 -5.86 6.09 0.43
C GLY A 197 -5.24 6.78 1.65
N PHE A 198 -6.04 7.01 2.70
CA PHE A 198 -5.53 7.56 3.95
C PHE A 198 -4.55 6.61 4.63
N ASN A 199 -4.92 5.34 4.81
CA ASN A 199 -4.09 4.33 5.47
C ASN A 199 -2.69 4.22 4.84
N GLU A 200 -2.61 4.15 3.51
CA GLU A 200 -1.34 4.01 2.80
C GLU A 200 -0.52 5.31 2.80
N SER A 201 -1.18 6.48 2.68
CA SER A 201 -0.50 7.77 2.78
C SER A 201 0.01 8.05 4.20
N TYR A 202 -0.79 7.70 5.23
CA TYR A 202 -0.37 7.73 6.62
C TYR A 202 0.84 6.82 6.87
N ALA A 203 0.78 5.58 6.39
CA ALA A 203 1.89 4.64 6.55
C ALA A 203 3.15 5.09 5.78
N THR A 204 2.98 5.70 4.61
CA THR A 204 4.10 6.30 3.86
C THR A 204 4.71 7.48 4.62
N PHE A 205 3.88 8.34 5.21
CA PHE A 205 4.34 9.45 6.07
C PHE A 205 5.12 8.92 7.28
N VAL A 206 4.53 7.98 8.04
CA VAL A 206 5.20 7.41 9.22
C VAL A 206 6.49 6.71 8.81
N GLY A 207 6.45 5.83 7.82
CA GLY A 207 7.63 5.09 7.37
C GLY A 207 8.79 5.98 6.96
N ARG A 208 8.53 7.03 6.18
CA ARG A 208 9.57 7.97 5.71
C ARG A 208 10.07 8.90 6.81
N ALA A 209 9.18 9.55 7.56
CA ALA A 209 9.56 10.47 8.63
C ALA A 209 10.27 9.74 9.78
N ALA A 210 9.77 8.56 10.16
CA ALA A 210 10.39 7.73 11.18
C ALA A 210 11.78 7.19 10.75
N ALA A 211 11.97 6.83 9.47
CA ALA A 211 13.28 6.44 8.97
C ALA A 211 14.30 7.58 9.08
N VAL A 212 13.89 8.83 8.87
CA VAL A 212 14.75 10.01 9.13
C VAL A 212 15.14 10.06 10.60
N GLU A 213 14.17 10.03 11.51
CA GLU A 213 14.46 10.10 12.97
C GLU A 213 15.35 8.92 13.40
N PHE A 214 15.04 7.70 12.95
CA PHE A 214 15.82 6.51 13.28
C PHE A 214 17.29 6.65 12.86
N PHE A 215 17.58 6.93 11.60
CA PHE A 215 18.96 7.00 11.12
C PHE A 215 19.74 8.21 11.64
N CYS A 216 19.04 9.29 11.99
CA CYS A 216 19.69 10.49 12.52
C CYS A 216 19.94 10.41 14.03
N THR A 217 19.24 9.55 14.78
CA THR A 217 19.33 9.53 16.25
C THR A 217 19.81 8.21 16.86
N ARG A 218 19.85 7.12 16.10
CA ARG A 218 20.31 5.81 16.60
C ARG A 218 21.79 5.83 16.99
N PRO A 219 22.28 4.90 17.84
CA PRO A 219 23.71 4.73 18.08
C PRO A 219 24.49 4.53 16.78
N GLY A 220 25.57 5.30 16.58
CA GLY A 220 26.31 5.35 15.32
C GLY A 220 25.61 6.06 14.16
N GLY A 221 24.45 6.66 14.42
CA GLY A 221 23.77 7.62 13.54
C GLY A 221 24.29 9.04 13.73
N GLY A 222 23.57 10.00 13.19
CA GLY A 222 23.86 11.42 13.30
C GLY A 222 23.52 12.17 12.01
N ALA A 223 23.33 13.50 12.13
CA ALA A 223 22.87 14.34 11.04
C ALA A 223 23.74 14.25 9.77
N ASP A 224 25.03 14.01 9.93
CA ASP A 224 26.01 13.98 8.84
C ASP A 224 26.28 12.56 8.33
N THR A 225 25.61 11.53 8.84
CA THR A 225 25.79 10.17 8.35
C THR A 225 25.10 9.98 7.00
N LEU A 226 25.72 9.21 6.09
CA LEU A 226 25.17 8.94 4.76
C LEU A 226 23.73 8.39 4.82
N LYS A 227 23.40 7.53 5.79
CA LYS A 227 22.06 6.97 5.94
C LYS A 227 21.04 8.02 6.40
N CYS A 228 21.40 8.91 7.33
CA CYS A 228 20.55 10.03 7.75
C CYS A 228 20.29 10.97 6.56
N LEU A 229 21.34 11.42 5.87
CA LEU A 229 21.23 12.31 4.70
C LEU A 229 20.37 11.67 3.59
N ARG A 230 20.55 10.38 3.34
CA ARG A 230 19.75 9.65 2.35
C ARG A 230 18.28 9.54 2.76
N ALA A 231 17.98 9.25 4.02
CA ALA A 231 16.61 9.20 4.53
C ALA A 231 15.93 10.58 4.41
N GLN A 232 16.61 11.66 4.75
CA GLN A 232 16.13 13.03 4.59
C GLN A 232 15.87 13.37 3.12
N ALA A 233 16.81 13.05 2.22
CA ALA A 233 16.65 13.27 0.79
C ALA A 233 15.42 12.52 0.23
N ARG A 234 15.27 11.25 0.58
CA ARG A 234 14.10 10.44 0.18
C ARG A 234 12.78 10.99 0.69
N TRP A 235 12.75 11.52 1.92
CA TRP A 235 11.55 12.14 2.46
C TRP A 235 11.21 13.44 1.71
N ARG A 236 12.19 14.30 1.44
CA ARG A 236 11.97 15.49 0.61
C ARG A 236 11.48 15.16 -0.81
N ASP A 237 12.09 14.17 -1.45
CA ASP A 237 11.68 13.70 -2.77
C ASP A 237 10.25 13.15 -2.78
N THR A 238 9.90 12.39 -1.74
CA THR A 238 8.54 11.85 -1.56
C THR A 238 7.50 12.97 -1.44
N GLN A 239 7.79 14.02 -0.68
CA GLN A 239 6.91 15.18 -0.55
C GLN A 239 6.81 16.01 -1.86
N ARG A 240 7.93 16.16 -2.60
CA ARG A 240 7.92 16.83 -3.91
C ARG A 240 7.04 16.09 -4.91
N PHE A 241 7.17 14.76 -4.93
CA PHE A 241 6.36 13.92 -5.81
C PHE A 241 4.89 13.92 -5.40
N SER A 242 4.56 13.92 -4.11
CA SER A 242 3.20 14.07 -3.61
C SER A 242 2.57 15.36 -4.11
N ARG A 243 3.19 16.52 -3.88
CA ARG A 243 2.68 17.81 -4.37
C ARG A 243 2.43 17.81 -5.88
N PHE A 244 3.35 17.24 -6.63
CA PHE A 244 3.19 17.12 -8.07
C PHE A 244 1.97 16.25 -8.43
N LEU A 245 1.77 15.11 -7.78
CA LEU A 245 0.60 14.26 -8.01
C LEU A 245 -0.70 14.97 -7.63
N ASP A 246 -0.72 15.73 -6.53
CA ASP A 246 -1.89 16.49 -6.11
C ASP A 246 -2.32 17.49 -7.20
N THR A 247 -1.38 18.18 -7.87
CA THR A 247 -1.71 19.07 -9.00
C THR A 247 -2.28 18.32 -10.20
N VAL A 248 -1.79 17.12 -10.49
CA VAL A 248 -2.32 16.29 -11.60
C VAL A 248 -3.75 15.83 -11.30
N VAL A 249 -4.02 15.48 -10.03
CA VAL A 249 -5.38 15.12 -9.55
C VAL A 249 -6.33 16.28 -9.74
N GLU A 250 -5.98 17.49 -9.28
CA GLU A 250 -6.80 18.71 -9.42
C GLU A 250 -7.15 19.03 -10.89
N GLU A 251 -6.17 18.90 -11.79
CA GLU A 251 -6.39 19.10 -13.22
C GLU A 251 -7.37 18.06 -13.79
N LEU A 252 -7.22 16.77 -13.43
CA LEU A 252 -8.12 15.72 -13.87
C LEU A 252 -9.53 15.89 -13.29
N ASP A 253 -9.64 16.24 -12.00
CA ASP A 253 -10.93 16.50 -11.36
C ASP A 253 -11.66 17.66 -12.01
N THR A 254 -10.93 18.69 -12.44
CA THR A 254 -11.49 19.81 -13.25
C THR A 254 -12.05 19.32 -14.58
N VAL A 255 -11.34 18.44 -15.28
CA VAL A 255 -11.80 17.86 -16.55
C VAL A 255 -13.01 16.95 -16.33
N TYR A 256 -12.95 16.08 -15.34
CA TYR A 256 -14.01 15.09 -15.09
C TYR A 256 -15.27 15.72 -14.49
N GLY A 257 -15.09 16.76 -13.68
CA GLY A 257 -16.18 17.50 -13.05
C GLY A 257 -16.92 18.48 -13.98
N ASP A 258 -16.39 18.79 -15.19
CA ASP A 258 -17.03 19.74 -16.11
C ASP A 258 -18.30 19.11 -16.74
N PRO A 259 -19.50 19.60 -16.37
CA PRO A 259 -20.76 19.07 -16.89
C PRO A 259 -21.03 19.40 -18.36
N ARG A 260 -20.24 20.30 -18.96
CA ARG A 260 -20.35 20.67 -20.37
C ARG A 260 -19.66 19.70 -21.30
N LEU A 261 -18.80 18.86 -20.77
CA LEU A 261 -18.03 17.88 -21.54
C LEU A 261 -18.77 16.55 -21.64
N THR A 262 -18.83 16.02 -22.83
CA THR A 262 -19.23 14.63 -23.09
C THR A 262 -18.12 13.65 -22.65
N THR A 263 -18.45 12.39 -22.44
CA THR A 263 -17.44 11.38 -22.10
C THR A 263 -16.28 11.32 -23.09
N PRO A 264 -16.48 11.30 -24.42
CA PRO A 264 -15.36 11.34 -25.37
C PRO A 264 -14.46 12.57 -25.21
N GLU A 265 -15.04 13.75 -24.97
CA GLU A 265 -14.27 14.99 -24.75
C GLU A 265 -13.47 14.93 -23.43
N LYS A 266 -14.04 14.38 -22.37
CA LYS A 266 -13.31 14.12 -21.11
C LYS A 266 -12.11 13.19 -21.36
N LEU A 267 -12.31 12.11 -22.11
CA LEU A 267 -11.21 11.18 -22.44
C LEU A 267 -10.11 11.87 -23.26
N GLN A 268 -10.47 12.69 -24.23
CA GLN A 268 -9.48 13.43 -25.02
C GLN A 268 -8.70 14.44 -24.15
N ARG A 269 -9.39 15.19 -23.29
CA ARG A 269 -8.75 16.19 -22.41
C ARG A 269 -7.86 15.57 -21.36
N ARG A 270 -8.24 14.42 -20.76
CA ARG A 270 -7.38 13.72 -19.81
C ARG A 270 -6.05 13.29 -20.43
N GLU A 271 -6.03 12.85 -21.70
CA GLU A 271 -4.78 12.50 -22.39
C GLU A 271 -3.86 13.72 -22.52
N THR A 272 -4.43 14.91 -22.71
CA THR A 272 -3.67 16.17 -22.69
C THR A 272 -3.08 16.44 -21.31
N VAL A 273 -3.86 16.23 -20.23
CA VAL A 273 -3.38 16.35 -18.84
C VAL A 273 -2.25 15.36 -18.58
N PHE A 274 -2.41 14.09 -18.95
CA PHE A 274 -1.36 13.08 -18.77
C PHE A 274 -0.08 13.40 -19.56
N GLY A 275 -0.22 13.87 -20.79
CA GLY A 275 0.92 14.31 -21.59
C GLY A 275 1.68 15.49 -20.97
N SER A 276 0.94 16.53 -20.54
CA SER A 276 1.50 17.69 -19.84
C SER A 276 2.13 17.31 -18.49
N ALA A 277 1.49 16.44 -17.73
CA ALA A 277 2.02 15.97 -16.45
C ALA A 277 3.37 15.23 -16.63
N ARG A 278 3.48 14.38 -17.65
CA ARG A 278 4.75 13.68 -17.95
C ARG A 278 5.85 14.66 -18.35
N GLU A 279 5.53 15.69 -19.14
CA GLU A 279 6.48 16.72 -19.53
C GLU A 279 6.96 17.55 -18.33
N ARG A 280 6.01 18.06 -17.50
CA ARG A 280 6.32 18.79 -16.25
C ARG A 280 7.14 17.93 -15.28
N PHE A 281 6.81 16.64 -15.15
CA PHE A 281 7.62 15.77 -14.31
C PHE A 281 9.07 15.75 -14.79
N ARG A 282 9.30 15.55 -16.08
CA ARG A 282 10.64 15.47 -16.66
C ARG A 282 11.41 16.79 -16.56
N GLN A 283 10.75 17.92 -16.79
CA GLN A 283 11.40 19.24 -16.85
C GLN A 283 11.55 19.89 -15.48
N ASP A 284 10.53 19.78 -14.61
CA ASP A 284 10.43 20.59 -13.41
C ASP A 284 10.63 19.76 -12.12
N VAL A 285 10.23 18.47 -12.11
CA VAL A 285 10.26 17.64 -10.89
C VAL A 285 11.49 16.76 -10.84
N ALA A 286 11.74 15.96 -11.88
CA ALA A 286 12.85 15.00 -11.90
C ALA A 286 14.22 15.64 -11.63
N PRO A 287 14.56 16.84 -12.15
CA PRO A 287 15.84 17.50 -11.86
C PRO A 287 15.99 17.97 -10.41
N THR A 288 14.90 18.07 -9.65
CA THR A 288 14.93 18.48 -8.22
C THR A 288 15.08 17.32 -7.26
N LEU A 289 14.96 16.08 -7.74
CA LEU A 289 15.06 14.88 -6.92
C LEU A 289 16.50 14.60 -6.52
N GLU A 290 16.71 14.24 -5.26
CA GLU A 290 18.02 14.07 -4.64
C GLU A 290 18.45 12.60 -4.53
N SER A 291 17.51 11.68 -4.33
CA SER A 291 17.79 10.26 -4.07
C SER A 291 16.81 9.31 -4.75
N LEU A 292 15.55 9.67 -4.90
CA LEU A 292 14.52 8.90 -5.61
C LEU A 292 14.41 9.40 -7.05
N THR A 293 14.01 8.52 -7.96
CA THR A 293 13.88 8.91 -9.37
C THR A 293 12.44 8.92 -9.87
N PHE A 294 11.54 8.18 -9.21
CA PHE A 294 10.16 7.95 -9.67
C PHE A 294 10.04 7.63 -11.16
N ARG A 295 11.08 7.01 -11.71
CA ARG A 295 11.24 6.74 -13.15
C ARG A 295 10.03 6.05 -13.79
N SER A 296 9.33 5.24 -13.02
CA SER A 296 8.10 4.58 -13.47
C SER A 296 7.00 5.56 -13.88
N PHE A 297 7.04 6.84 -13.43
CA PHE A 297 6.10 7.86 -13.86
C PHE A 297 6.33 8.27 -15.33
N GLU A 298 7.57 8.25 -15.78
CA GLU A 298 7.93 8.56 -17.17
C GLU A 298 7.74 7.36 -18.11
N THR A 299 8.11 6.15 -17.64
CA THR A 299 8.27 4.97 -18.49
C THR A 299 7.02 4.11 -18.62
N LEU A 300 6.14 4.11 -17.62
CA LEU A 300 4.91 3.33 -17.66
C LEU A 300 3.77 4.12 -18.33
N PRO A 301 2.80 3.44 -18.95
CA PRO A 301 1.57 4.08 -19.42
C PRO A 301 0.91 4.85 -18.27
N LEU A 302 0.53 6.10 -18.53
CA LEU A 302 -0.17 6.93 -17.55
C LEU A 302 -1.65 6.91 -17.90
N ASN A 303 -2.46 6.40 -16.97
CA ASN A 303 -3.90 6.33 -17.03
C ASN A 303 -4.48 6.42 -15.61
N ASN A 304 -5.80 6.43 -15.44
CA ASN A 304 -6.41 6.56 -14.12
C ASN A 304 -6.02 5.41 -13.16
N ALA A 305 -5.86 4.18 -13.64
CA ALA A 305 -5.47 3.07 -12.80
C ALA A 305 -4.02 3.19 -12.29
N THR A 306 -3.09 3.57 -13.18
CA THR A 306 -1.68 3.82 -12.78
C THR A 306 -1.55 5.03 -11.87
N LEU A 307 -2.33 6.09 -12.10
CA LEU A 307 -2.32 7.29 -11.27
C LEU A 307 -2.88 6.99 -9.88
N LEU A 308 -4.06 6.37 -9.78
CA LEU A 308 -4.67 5.99 -8.50
C LEU A 308 -3.81 5.02 -7.69
N SER A 309 -3.05 4.13 -8.35
CA SER A 309 -2.12 3.23 -7.66
C SER A 309 -0.98 3.99 -6.96
N ARG A 310 -0.57 5.16 -7.50
CA ARG A 310 0.43 6.04 -6.90
C ARG A 310 -0.16 6.95 -5.84
N ILE A 311 -1.26 7.65 -6.16
CA ILE A 311 -1.95 8.55 -5.23
C ILE A 311 -2.22 7.87 -3.90
N ARG A 312 -2.58 6.59 -3.92
CA ARG A 312 -2.80 5.79 -2.71
C ARG A 312 -1.71 5.95 -1.65
N TYR A 313 -0.44 6.04 -2.07
CA TYR A 313 0.73 6.14 -1.20
C TYR A 313 1.26 7.57 -1.02
N TYR A 314 0.86 8.49 -1.88
CA TYR A 314 1.48 9.83 -1.94
C TYR A 314 0.47 10.97 -1.79
N GLN A 315 -0.76 10.70 -1.34
CA GLN A 315 -1.79 11.73 -1.22
C GLN A 315 -1.51 12.60 0.00
N ARG A 316 -1.44 13.92 -0.21
CA ARG A 316 -1.38 14.95 0.85
C ARG A 316 -0.22 14.75 1.85
N LEU A 317 0.90 14.17 1.47
CA LEU A 317 2.04 13.97 2.36
C LEU A 317 2.61 15.29 2.93
N PRO A 318 2.64 16.41 2.21
CA PRO A 318 3.00 17.71 2.79
C PRO A 318 2.10 18.13 3.95
N ASP A 319 0.81 17.77 3.93
CA ASP A 319 -0.13 18.12 5.00
C ASP A 319 0.12 17.28 6.26
N PHE A 320 0.49 16.01 6.12
CA PHE A 320 0.98 15.19 7.23
C PHE A 320 2.26 15.80 7.86
N GLU A 321 3.18 16.28 7.03
CA GLU A 321 4.39 16.97 7.53
C GLU A 321 4.06 18.27 8.23
N ALA A 322 3.11 19.05 7.72
CA ALA A 322 2.62 20.27 8.38
C ALA A 322 1.96 19.95 9.73
N LEU A 323 1.18 18.87 9.80
CA LEU A 323 0.61 18.35 11.06
C LEU A 323 1.72 17.99 12.06
N ARG A 324 2.74 17.23 11.62
CA ARG A 324 3.90 16.88 12.45
C ARG A 324 4.61 18.11 13.01
N ALA A 325 4.86 19.10 12.16
CA ALA A 325 5.53 20.35 12.56
C ALA A 325 4.68 21.15 13.56
N ARG A 326 3.36 21.21 13.35
CA ARG A 326 2.42 21.91 14.25
C ARG A 326 2.34 21.25 15.62
N LEU A 327 2.35 19.94 15.69
CA LEU A 327 2.24 19.18 16.94
C LEU A 327 3.58 18.97 17.67
N GLY A 328 4.70 19.34 17.04
CA GLY A 328 6.03 19.32 17.64
C GLY A 328 6.79 18.01 17.48
N GLY A 329 6.24 17.00 16.80
CA GLY A 329 6.94 15.73 16.58
C GLY A 329 6.13 14.69 15.83
N LEU A 330 6.81 13.61 15.44
CA LEU A 330 6.15 12.50 14.74
C LEU A 330 5.25 11.68 15.68
N ARG A 331 5.72 11.43 16.91
CA ARG A 331 4.95 10.72 17.92
C ARG A 331 3.63 11.44 18.23
N GLU A 332 3.69 12.75 18.42
CA GLU A 332 2.53 13.60 18.72
C GLU A 332 1.53 13.61 17.54
N ALA A 333 2.05 13.60 16.29
CA ALA A 333 1.20 13.51 15.10
C ALA A 333 0.52 12.16 14.99
N VAL A 334 1.22 11.05 15.25
CA VAL A 334 0.67 9.70 15.28
C VAL A 334 -0.43 9.59 16.33
N GLN A 335 -0.15 10.02 17.57
CA GLN A 335 -1.11 9.97 18.66
C GLN A 335 -2.36 10.83 18.38
N TYR A 336 -2.16 12.04 17.84
CA TYR A 336 -3.28 12.90 17.45
C TYR A 336 -4.20 12.23 16.42
N LEU A 337 -3.63 11.59 15.40
CA LEU A 337 -4.42 10.88 14.39
C LEU A 337 -5.17 9.69 14.99
N GLU A 338 -4.51 8.90 15.84
CA GLU A 338 -5.15 7.77 16.53
C GLU A 338 -6.34 8.23 17.39
N ASP A 339 -6.16 9.30 18.18
CA ASP A 339 -7.17 9.79 19.12
C ASP A 339 -8.39 10.44 18.42
N ASN A 340 -8.22 10.98 17.21
CA ASN A 340 -9.26 11.78 16.55
C ASN A 340 -9.88 11.13 15.32
N VAL A 341 -9.31 10.02 14.83
CA VAL A 341 -9.86 9.34 13.65
C VAL A 341 -11.18 8.65 13.99
N THR A 342 -12.14 8.77 13.08
CA THR A 342 -13.42 8.06 13.15
C THR A 342 -13.69 7.32 11.84
N ARG A 343 -14.47 6.22 11.89
CA ARG A 343 -14.77 5.41 10.70
C ARG A 343 -15.65 6.15 9.69
N ASP A 344 -16.49 7.04 10.16
CA ASP A 344 -17.56 7.65 9.37
C ASP A 344 -17.17 9.00 8.74
N GLN A 345 -15.97 9.49 9.04
CA GLN A 345 -15.44 10.75 8.51
C GLN A 345 -14.21 10.50 7.65
N ASP A 346 -14.02 11.31 6.63
CA ASP A 346 -12.79 11.32 5.85
C ASP A 346 -11.62 11.75 6.76
N ALA A 347 -10.71 10.80 7.01
CA ALA A 347 -9.59 11.04 7.92
C ALA A 347 -8.61 12.10 7.40
N PHE A 348 -8.58 12.39 6.10
CA PHE A 348 -7.80 13.51 5.56
C PHE A 348 -8.25 14.88 6.08
N LEU A 349 -9.48 15.02 6.59
CA LEU A 349 -9.95 16.27 7.19
C LEU A 349 -9.17 16.65 8.46
N LEU A 350 -8.61 15.67 9.17
CA LEU A 350 -7.77 15.90 10.37
C LEU A 350 -6.48 16.66 10.06
N LEU A 351 -6.05 16.68 8.81
CA LEU A 351 -4.84 17.37 8.38
C LEU A 351 -5.03 18.90 8.24
N ASN A 352 -6.29 19.35 8.13
CA ASN A 352 -6.63 20.75 7.86
C ASN A 352 -6.71 21.65 9.11
N GLY A 353 -6.50 21.09 10.31
CA GLY A 353 -6.65 21.78 11.59
C GLY A 353 -5.51 22.72 11.96
#